data_377fc09b17ae1f7205ace6fa87af1e31
#
_entry.id   377fc09b17ae1f7205ace6fa87af1e31
#
_cell.length_a   1.000
_cell.length_b   1.000
_cell.length_c   1.000
_cell.angle_alpha   90.00
_cell.angle_beta   90.00
_cell.angle_gamma   90.00
#
_symmetry.space_group_name_H-M   'P 1'
#
loop_
_entity.id
_entity.type
_entity.pdbx_description
1 polymer ?
#
loop_
_entity_poly.entity_id
_entity_poly.type
_entity_poly.pdbx_seq_one_letter_code
_entity_poly.pdbx_strand_id
1 'polypeptide(L)'
;MGASFLNLVATKVTVKGEEQKFVSLHLRQGFNRHHTFTVVVNYLSPNNTFQQTPEKFIDYIGETASISFVHRQTGESYDFEGIITQVEMVGSMGETGGVAIHGTSPTILYENNRTLDSWMDQSLSTIIKEATQEYGKVNLVSNPKYAAPIPYMAQYNESVFDFMNRLSALYGEWFYYDGTKVYFGKPDRDNTEKIVYDMDLEEVRLVANLVPGKSARYDYVAQENKQHNADTPAKPDGMNDLQSIAHSCSEKAYTAKTTSAADPHVTDKAELDEQMRIVKNASGANLLNIKGIGKTCRIRIGEIIDVSFPDRMKLPPLGKFRIVGIEHEVRRDGHYSNSFVGVPDGTVHIPVPDVKRPLALPELATVKENNDDKGQGRVKVAFDWQKNGKTTNWIRVQTPNAGVSGAVPKNRGWVFVPEVGDQVMVSYEHGNPDRPYVTGSVFHSCLLYTSPSPRDS
;
A
#
# COMPACT_ATOMS: atom_id res chain seq x y z
N MET A 1 42.08 -12.50 21.32
CA MET A 1 41.02 -13.36 21.88
C MET A 1 39.77 -13.08 21.07
N GLY A 2 39.36 -14.02 20.20
CA GLY A 2 38.13 -13.85 19.43
C GLY A 2 36.93 -13.83 20.37
N ALA A 3 36.16 -12.75 20.36
CA ALA A 3 34.87 -12.73 21.03
C ALA A 3 34.01 -13.83 20.39
N SER A 4 33.69 -14.87 21.15
CA SER A 4 32.69 -15.84 20.80
C SER A 4 31.37 -15.08 20.68
N PHE A 5 30.92 -14.79 19.46
CA PHE A 5 29.59 -14.20 19.21
C PHE A 5 28.56 -15.21 19.68
N LEU A 6 28.00 -14.98 20.87
CA LEU A 6 26.86 -15.76 21.36
C LEU A 6 25.71 -15.59 20.36
N ASN A 7 25.32 -16.67 19.69
CA ASN A 7 24.10 -16.67 18.88
C ASN A 7 22.88 -16.59 19.80
N LEU A 8 22.29 -15.38 19.89
CA LEU A 8 21.18 -15.09 20.81
C LEU A 8 19.85 -15.65 20.32
N VAL A 9 19.75 -16.06 19.06
CA VAL A 9 18.48 -16.47 18.45
C VAL A 9 18.58 -17.91 17.93
N ALA A 10 17.59 -18.72 18.30
CA ALA A 10 17.35 -20.03 17.69
C ALA A 10 16.29 -19.86 16.59
N THR A 11 16.50 -20.47 15.44
CA THR A 11 15.57 -20.39 14.31
C THR A 11 15.06 -21.76 13.95
N LYS A 12 13.75 -21.86 13.73
CA LYS A 12 13.06 -23.07 13.30
C LYS A 12 12.23 -22.76 12.04
N VAL A 13 12.30 -23.67 11.07
CA VAL A 13 11.49 -23.60 9.85
C VAL A 13 10.64 -24.87 9.78
N THR A 14 9.34 -24.69 9.53
CA THR A 14 8.39 -25.81 9.44
C THR A 14 7.58 -25.68 8.14
N VAL A 15 7.45 -26.78 7.40
CA VAL A 15 6.63 -26.90 6.19
C VAL A 15 5.74 -28.12 6.33
N LYS A 16 4.43 -28.00 6.10
CA LYS A 16 3.46 -29.10 6.29
C LYS A 16 3.57 -29.80 7.66
N GLY A 17 3.93 -29.06 8.72
CA GLY A 17 4.10 -29.60 10.06
C GLY A 17 5.43 -30.30 10.30
N GLU A 18 6.27 -30.49 9.27
CA GLU A 18 7.60 -31.09 9.38
C GLU A 18 8.68 -30.02 9.54
N GLU A 19 9.54 -30.16 10.55
CA GLU A 19 10.68 -29.28 10.75
C GLU A 19 11.75 -29.51 9.68
N GLN A 20 12.18 -28.44 9.02
CA GLN A 20 13.19 -28.48 7.98
C GLN A 20 14.58 -28.18 8.55
N LYS A 21 15.54 -29.07 8.30
CA LYS A 21 16.96 -28.78 8.55
C LYS A 21 17.50 -27.90 7.42
N PHE A 22 17.71 -26.65 7.69
CA PHE A 22 18.17 -25.67 6.70
C PHE A 22 19.64 -25.27 6.91
N VAL A 23 20.24 -24.72 5.87
CA VAL A 23 21.63 -24.24 5.81
C VAL A 23 21.67 -22.73 6.00
N SER A 24 20.77 -22.03 5.36
CA SER A 24 20.65 -20.58 5.46
C SER A 24 19.20 -20.16 5.30
N LEU A 25 18.88 -19.01 5.87
CA LEU A 25 17.58 -18.37 5.76
C LEU A 25 17.75 -16.89 5.56
N HIS A 26 16.98 -16.33 4.65
CA HIS A 26 16.84 -14.89 4.45
C HIS A 26 15.36 -14.54 4.41
N LEU A 27 14.91 -13.59 5.26
CA LEU A 27 13.55 -13.10 5.32
C LEU A 27 13.58 -11.56 5.21
N ARG A 28 12.91 -11.01 4.21
CA ARG A 28 12.82 -9.56 3.95
C ARG A 28 11.41 -9.06 4.15
N GLN A 29 11.25 -8.03 4.98
CA GLN A 29 9.97 -7.45 5.35
C GLN A 29 9.97 -5.94 5.19
N GLY A 30 8.81 -5.34 4.86
CA GLY A 30 8.66 -3.90 4.71
C GLY A 30 7.20 -3.48 4.57
N PHE A 31 6.95 -2.20 4.87
CA PHE A 31 5.64 -1.59 4.62
C PHE A 31 5.34 -1.54 3.12
N ASN A 32 4.07 -1.69 2.76
CA ASN A 32 3.56 -1.56 1.40
C ASN A 32 4.24 -2.47 0.36
N ARG A 33 4.71 -3.64 0.79
CA ARG A 33 5.32 -4.65 -0.08
C ARG A 33 5.07 -6.06 0.43
N HIS A 34 5.16 -7.02 -0.46
CA HIS A 34 5.19 -8.42 -0.07
C HIS A 34 6.47 -8.70 0.71
N HIS A 35 6.35 -9.48 1.78
CA HIS A 35 7.51 -10.02 2.46
C HIS A 35 7.97 -11.27 1.71
N THR A 36 9.27 -11.45 1.57
CA THR A 36 9.83 -12.59 0.86
C THR A 36 10.79 -13.36 1.75
N PHE A 37 10.81 -14.66 1.62
CA PHE A 37 11.80 -15.50 2.29
C PHE A 37 12.44 -16.48 1.34
N THR A 38 13.66 -16.87 1.68
CA THR A 38 14.41 -17.94 1.01
C THR A 38 15.03 -18.82 2.09
N VAL A 39 14.74 -20.11 2.03
CA VAL A 39 15.32 -21.13 2.91
C VAL A 39 16.10 -22.10 2.06
N VAL A 40 17.39 -22.27 2.34
CA VAL A 40 18.21 -23.26 1.65
C VAL A 40 18.33 -24.50 2.54
N VAL A 41 17.89 -25.64 2.02
CA VAL A 41 17.99 -26.95 2.70
C VAL A 41 18.99 -27.85 2.01
N ASN A 42 19.67 -28.72 2.75
CA ASN A 42 20.54 -29.70 2.17
C ASN A 42 19.72 -30.79 1.49
N TYR A 43 20.07 -31.09 0.26
CA TYR A 43 19.45 -32.16 -0.52
C TYR A 43 19.96 -33.57 -0.16
N LEU A 44 21.23 -33.68 0.25
CA LEU A 44 21.88 -34.94 0.59
C LEU A 44 22.06 -35.06 2.12
N SER A 45 21.85 -36.29 2.63
CA SER A 45 22.28 -36.67 3.98
C SER A 45 23.80 -36.71 4.06
N PRO A 46 24.40 -36.73 5.29
CA PRO A 46 25.82 -36.92 5.47
C PRO A 46 26.37 -38.21 4.82
N ASN A 47 25.52 -39.18 4.52
CA ASN A 47 25.88 -40.45 3.89
C ASN A 47 25.63 -40.46 2.36
N ASN A 48 25.51 -39.32 1.71
CA ASN A 48 25.21 -39.17 0.27
C ASN A 48 23.92 -39.87 -0.20
N THR A 49 22.97 -40.12 0.69
CA THR A 49 21.66 -40.65 0.33
C THR A 49 20.67 -39.48 0.23
N PHE A 50 19.81 -39.47 -0.80
CA PHE A 50 18.74 -38.50 -0.91
C PHE A 50 17.75 -38.68 0.25
N GLN A 51 17.62 -37.67 1.09
CA GLN A 51 16.66 -37.70 2.20
C GLN A 51 15.21 -37.48 1.70
N GLN A 52 15.05 -36.81 0.57
CA GLN A 52 13.74 -36.53 -0.03
C GLN A 52 13.86 -36.52 -1.55
N THR A 53 12.81 -36.94 -2.23
CA THR A 53 12.76 -36.90 -3.70
C THR A 53 12.43 -35.48 -4.22
N PRO A 54 12.82 -35.16 -5.47
CA PRO A 54 12.43 -33.88 -6.10
C PRO A 54 10.95 -33.59 -6.01
N GLU A 55 10.11 -34.58 -6.21
CA GLU A 55 8.65 -34.46 -6.19
C GLU A 55 8.15 -33.96 -4.84
N LYS A 56 8.76 -34.42 -3.73
CA LYS A 56 8.37 -33.97 -2.38
C LYS A 56 8.61 -32.46 -2.18
N PHE A 57 9.68 -31.91 -2.74
CA PHE A 57 9.95 -30.48 -2.65
C PHE A 57 9.02 -29.68 -3.55
N ILE A 58 8.70 -30.17 -4.75
CA ILE A 58 7.73 -29.53 -5.65
C ILE A 58 6.33 -29.46 -5.00
N ASP A 59 5.95 -30.49 -4.24
CA ASP A 59 4.70 -30.59 -3.50
C ASP A 59 4.59 -29.55 -2.34
N TYR A 60 5.67 -28.82 -2.05
CA TYR A 60 5.63 -27.69 -1.12
C TYR A 60 5.07 -26.41 -1.76
N ILE A 61 5.00 -26.29 -3.08
CA ILE A 61 4.47 -25.10 -3.75
C ILE A 61 3.00 -24.88 -3.37
N GLY A 62 2.68 -23.68 -2.89
CA GLY A 62 1.35 -23.31 -2.39
C GLY A 62 1.10 -23.64 -0.91
N GLU A 63 2.02 -24.36 -0.26
CA GLU A 63 1.92 -24.67 1.17
C GLU A 63 2.46 -23.54 2.03
N THR A 64 2.02 -23.54 3.30
CA THR A 64 2.50 -22.58 4.29
C THR A 64 3.84 -23.03 4.87
N ALA A 65 4.80 -22.11 4.88
CA ALA A 65 6.02 -22.22 5.65
C ALA A 65 5.92 -21.32 6.90
N SER A 66 6.20 -21.90 8.08
CA SER A 66 6.28 -21.17 9.34
C SER A 66 7.74 -21.03 9.74
N ILE A 67 8.19 -19.80 9.99
CA ILE A 67 9.54 -19.46 10.43
C ILE A 67 9.42 -18.86 11.83
N SER A 68 10.07 -19.46 12.82
CA SER A 68 10.08 -19.00 14.20
C SER A 68 11.49 -18.62 14.63
N PHE A 69 11.66 -17.41 15.12
CA PHE A 69 12.88 -16.91 15.73
C PHE A 69 12.66 -16.81 17.25
N VAL A 70 13.44 -17.52 18.04
CA VAL A 70 13.29 -17.57 19.50
C VAL A 70 14.53 -16.99 20.16
N HIS A 71 14.36 -15.96 20.97
CA HIS A 71 15.45 -15.37 21.76
C HIS A 71 15.84 -16.34 22.90
N ARG A 72 17.07 -16.87 22.89
CA ARG A 72 17.51 -17.96 23.76
C ARG A 72 17.48 -17.63 25.24
N GLN A 73 17.66 -16.38 25.61
CA GLN A 73 17.71 -15.95 27.01
C GLN A 73 16.36 -15.57 27.57
N THR A 74 15.49 -14.89 26.77
CA THR A 74 14.18 -14.42 27.23
C THR A 74 13.04 -15.39 26.90
N GLY A 75 13.24 -16.28 25.93
CA GLY A 75 12.20 -17.15 25.41
C GLY A 75 11.17 -16.45 24.51
N GLU A 76 11.33 -15.16 24.25
CA GLU A 76 10.46 -14.40 23.35
C GLU A 76 10.61 -14.90 21.92
N SER A 77 9.50 -15.11 21.24
CA SER A 77 9.48 -15.53 19.83
C SER A 77 8.96 -14.45 18.90
N TYR A 78 9.47 -14.49 17.67
CA TYR A 78 8.91 -13.82 16.52
C TYR A 78 8.58 -14.87 15.48
N ASP A 79 7.32 -14.91 15.05
CA ASP A 79 6.83 -15.91 14.12
C ASP A 79 6.44 -15.23 12.79
N PHE A 80 6.78 -15.89 11.69
CA PHE A 80 6.43 -15.47 10.34
C PHE A 80 5.82 -16.65 9.59
N GLU A 81 4.67 -16.41 8.99
CA GLU A 81 4.01 -17.34 8.09
C GLU A 81 4.07 -16.83 6.66
N GLY A 82 4.40 -17.71 5.72
CA GLY A 82 4.44 -17.36 4.31
C GLY A 82 4.03 -18.52 3.42
N ILE A 83 3.70 -18.23 2.17
CA ILE A 83 3.32 -19.23 1.17
C ILE A 83 4.53 -19.51 0.29
N ILE A 84 4.86 -20.79 0.09
CA ILE A 84 5.93 -21.22 -0.80
C ILE A 84 5.48 -20.98 -2.24
N THR A 85 6.21 -20.16 -2.96
CA THR A 85 5.88 -19.76 -4.33
C THR A 85 6.77 -20.42 -5.38
N GLN A 86 7.97 -20.84 -4.98
CA GLN A 86 8.95 -21.45 -5.88
C GLN A 86 9.87 -22.40 -5.11
N VAL A 87 10.26 -23.48 -5.78
CA VAL A 87 11.30 -24.40 -5.30
C VAL A 87 12.34 -24.53 -6.39
N GLU A 88 13.60 -24.30 -6.04
CA GLU A 88 14.74 -24.35 -6.95
C GLU A 88 15.74 -25.40 -6.49
N MET A 89 16.13 -26.30 -7.39
CA MET A 89 17.20 -27.28 -7.13
C MET A 89 18.52 -26.71 -7.63
N VAL A 90 19.43 -26.47 -6.70
CA VAL A 90 20.74 -25.89 -7.01
C VAL A 90 21.78 -27.01 -7.05
N GLY A 91 22.36 -27.24 -8.22
CA GLY A 91 23.54 -28.09 -8.42
C GLY A 91 24.75 -27.22 -8.76
N SER A 92 25.83 -27.31 -7.97
CA SER A 92 27.10 -26.65 -8.27
C SER A 92 28.19 -27.67 -8.38
N MET A 93 29.12 -27.53 -9.35
CA MET A 93 30.28 -28.44 -9.47
C MET A 93 31.16 -28.32 -8.22
N GLY A 94 31.27 -29.43 -7.47
CA GLY A 94 32.11 -29.54 -6.27
C GLY A 94 31.40 -29.28 -4.94
N GLU A 95 30.11 -28.90 -4.95
CA GLU A 95 29.29 -28.76 -3.76
C GLU A 95 28.16 -29.79 -3.73
N THR A 96 27.79 -30.24 -2.53
CA THR A 96 26.57 -31.06 -2.32
C THR A 96 25.36 -30.20 -2.69
N GLY A 97 24.57 -30.68 -3.65
CA GLY A 97 23.38 -29.97 -4.11
C GLY A 97 22.44 -29.54 -2.97
N GLY A 98 21.83 -28.38 -3.12
CA GLY A 98 20.84 -27.80 -2.19
C GLY A 98 19.50 -27.60 -2.87
N VAL A 99 18.45 -27.42 -2.08
CA VAL A 99 17.14 -26.94 -2.53
C VAL A 99 16.91 -25.58 -1.91
N ALA A 100 16.66 -24.58 -2.73
CA ALA A 100 16.19 -23.28 -2.28
C ALA A 100 14.66 -23.24 -2.34
N ILE A 101 14.04 -23.01 -1.19
CA ILE A 101 12.59 -22.82 -1.02
C ILE A 101 12.35 -21.33 -0.92
N HIS A 102 11.68 -20.75 -1.92
CA HIS A 102 11.30 -19.35 -1.94
C HIS A 102 9.82 -19.21 -1.63
N GLY A 103 9.49 -18.19 -0.86
CA GLY A 103 8.11 -17.91 -0.57
C GLY A 103 7.88 -16.43 -0.27
N THR A 104 6.61 -16.12 -0.12
CA THR A 104 6.11 -14.75 0.05
C THR A 104 5.06 -14.73 1.14
N SER A 105 4.90 -13.60 1.83
CA SER A 105 3.78 -13.40 2.76
C SER A 105 2.44 -13.75 2.11
N PRO A 106 1.40 -14.12 2.90
CA PRO A 106 0.06 -14.43 2.36
C PRO A 106 -0.56 -13.32 1.51
N THR A 107 -0.04 -12.09 1.60
CA THR A 107 -0.42 -10.97 0.74
C THR A 107 -0.22 -11.24 -0.75
N ILE A 108 0.59 -12.24 -1.15
CA ILE A 108 0.74 -12.66 -2.55
C ILE A 108 -0.59 -13.13 -3.16
N LEU A 109 -1.51 -13.62 -2.33
CA LEU A 109 -2.84 -14.02 -2.80
C LEU A 109 -3.65 -12.83 -3.35
N TYR A 110 -3.35 -11.61 -2.90
CA TYR A 110 -3.94 -10.38 -3.41
C TYR A 110 -3.47 -10.01 -4.83
N GLU A 111 -2.44 -10.69 -5.35
CA GLU A 111 -1.96 -10.59 -6.74
C GLU A 111 -2.63 -11.60 -7.69
N ASN A 112 -3.76 -12.18 -7.29
CA ASN A 112 -4.42 -13.24 -8.06
C ASN A 112 -4.67 -12.86 -9.53
N ASN A 113 -5.22 -11.68 -9.78
CA ASN A 113 -5.34 -11.06 -11.11
C ASN A 113 -5.75 -9.60 -10.96
N ARG A 114 -5.72 -8.88 -12.08
CA ARG A 114 -6.28 -7.53 -12.14
C ARG A 114 -7.79 -7.62 -12.32
N THR A 115 -8.52 -6.79 -11.58
CA THR A 115 -9.98 -6.79 -11.59
C THR A 115 -10.56 -5.38 -11.74
N LEU A 116 -11.86 -5.33 -12.00
CA LEU A 116 -12.67 -4.13 -12.08
C LEU A 116 -13.77 -4.24 -11.04
N ASP A 117 -13.87 -3.29 -10.13
CA ASP A 117 -14.97 -3.14 -9.19
C ASP A 117 -15.15 -1.67 -8.80
N SER A 118 -16.26 -1.32 -8.15
CA SER A 118 -16.49 0.03 -7.68
C SER A 118 -17.38 0.08 -6.43
N TRP A 119 -17.22 1.16 -5.70
CA TRP A 119 -17.97 1.46 -4.48
C TRP A 119 -18.47 2.90 -4.54
N MET A 120 -19.70 3.09 -4.06
CA MET A 120 -20.36 4.39 -4.01
C MET A 120 -20.83 4.65 -2.57
N ASP A 121 -20.51 5.83 -2.04
CA ASP A 121 -20.89 6.29 -0.70
C ASP A 121 -20.52 5.29 0.41
N GLN A 122 -19.33 4.68 0.31
CA GLN A 122 -18.84 3.68 1.26
C GLN A 122 -17.67 4.19 2.09
N SER A 123 -17.56 3.66 3.32
CA SER A 123 -16.38 3.90 4.15
C SER A 123 -15.15 3.16 3.60
N LEU A 124 -13.96 3.71 3.83
CA LEU A 124 -12.71 3.06 3.45
C LEU A 124 -12.59 1.64 4.04
N SER A 125 -13.04 1.44 5.29
CA SER A 125 -13.05 0.12 5.92
C SER A 125 -13.96 -0.87 5.20
N THR A 126 -15.13 -0.44 4.71
CA THR A 126 -16.04 -1.28 3.93
C THR A 126 -15.42 -1.66 2.60
N ILE A 127 -14.85 -0.67 1.88
CA ILE A 127 -14.18 -0.89 0.59
C ILE A 127 -13.08 -1.96 0.72
N ILE A 128 -12.20 -1.82 1.73
CA ILE A 128 -11.13 -2.78 1.97
C ILE A 128 -11.68 -4.18 2.29
N LYS A 129 -12.70 -4.28 3.13
CA LYS A 129 -13.31 -5.57 3.49
C LYS A 129 -13.93 -6.27 2.29
N GLU A 130 -14.67 -5.53 1.46
CA GLU A 130 -15.30 -6.10 0.27
C GLU A 130 -14.27 -6.48 -0.80
N ALA A 131 -13.25 -5.64 -1.03
CA ALA A 131 -12.17 -5.95 -1.98
C ALA A 131 -11.36 -7.20 -1.59
N THR A 132 -11.32 -7.53 -0.29
CA THR A 132 -10.53 -8.66 0.24
C THR A 132 -11.37 -9.87 0.65
N GLN A 133 -12.71 -9.82 0.56
CA GLN A 133 -13.59 -10.86 1.12
C GLN A 133 -13.36 -12.28 0.55
N GLU A 134 -12.94 -12.38 -0.70
CA GLU A 134 -12.68 -13.67 -1.37
C GLU A 134 -11.34 -14.30 -0.93
N TYR A 135 -10.51 -13.56 -0.20
CA TYR A 135 -9.16 -13.97 0.23
C TYR A 135 -9.13 -14.39 1.70
N GLY A 136 -10.08 -15.20 2.13
CA GLY A 136 -10.27 -15.61 3.53
C GLY A 136 -9.08 -16.33 4.21
N LYS A 137 -8.06 -16.75 3.44
CA LYS A 137 -6.79 -17.28 3.99
C LYS A 137 -5.87 -16.18 4.52
N VAL A 138 -6.13 -14.92 4.21
CA VAL A 138 -5.33 -13.78 4.66
C VAL A 138 -6.00 -13.18 5.89
N ASN A 139 -5.31 -13.22 7.01
CA ASN A 139 -5.80 -12.65 8.27
C ASN A 139 -5.64 -11.12 8.24
N LEU A 140 -6.71 -10.41 7.84
CA LEU A 140 -6.72 -8.96 7.69
C LEU A 140 -7.33 -8.27 8.93
N VAL A 141 -6.60 -7.30 9.47
CA VAL A 141 -7.05 -6.34 10.46
C VAL A 141 -7.20 -4.98 9.79
N SER A 142 -8.44 -4.54 9.54
CA SER A 142 -8.72 -3.25 8.88
C SER A 142 -9.28 -2.26 9.90
N ASN A 143 -8.51 -1.23 10.22
CA ASN A 143 -8.87 -0.15 11.13
C ASN A 143 -8.35 1.21 10.62
N PRO A 144 -8.79 1.68 9.43
CA PRO A 144 -8.37 2.95 8.88
C PRO A 144 -8.90 4.11 9.73
N LYS A 145 -8.12 5.20 9.82
CA LYS A 145 -8.53 6.44 10.50
C LYS A 145 -9.46 7.30 9.65
N TYR A 146 -9.35 7.20 8.32
CA TYR A 146 -10.22 7.93 7.43
C TYR A 146 -11.64 7.37 7.53
N ALA A 147 -12.56 8.17 8.08
CA ALA A 147 -13.93 7.75 8.42
C ALA A 147 -15.02 8.33 7.50
N ALA A 148 -14.70 9.38 6.71
CA ALA A 148 -15.69 9.98 5.83
C ALA A 148 -16.10 9.00 4.71
N PRO A 149 -17.39 8.97 4.31
CA PRO A 149 -17.82 8.20 3.15
C PRO A 149 -17.11 8.68 1.88
N ILE A 150 -16.64 7.75 1.08
CA ILE A 150 -16.01 8.01 -0.21
C ILE A 150 -17.12 8.04 -1.26
N PRO A 151 -17.35 9.16 -1.97
CA PRO A 151 -18.48 9.31 -2.88
C PRO A 151 -18.44 8.30 -4.05
N TYR A 152 -17.26 8.02 -4.59
CA TYR A 152 -17.03 7.00 -5.60
C TYR A 152 -15.56 6.56 -5.59
N MET A 153 -15.33 5.27 -5.63
CA MET A 153 -14.01 4.67 -5.73
C MET A 153 -14.07 3.49 -6.70
N ALA A 154 -13.15 3.42 -7.63
CA ALA A 154 -13.03 2.30 -8.56
C ALA A 154 -11.70 1.57 -8.37
N GLN A 155 -11.74 0.25 -8.26
CA GLN A 155 -10.62 -0.63 -8.52
C GLN A 155 -10.61 -0.88 -10.04
N TYR A 156 -9.61 -0.34 -10.73
CA TYR A 156 -9.62 -0.31 -12.19
C TYR A 156 -8.40 -1.00 -12.78
N ASN A 157 -8.58 -2.24 -13.22
CA ASN A 157 -7.52 -3.06 -13.79
C ASN A 157 -6.27 -3.15 -12.88
N GLU A 158 -6.52 -3.27 -11.58
CA GLU A 158 -5.51 -3.40 -10.52
C GLU A 158 -5.66 -4.75 -9.82
N SER A 159 -4.55 -5.29 -9.29
CA SER A 159 -4.62 -6.32 -8.26
C SER A 159 -5.19 -5.74 -6.96
N VAL A 160 -5.68 -6.59 -6.07
CA VAL A 160 -6.13 -6.12 -4.74
C VAL A 160 -4.96 -5.53 -3.95
N PHE A 161 -3.75 -6.06 -4.12
CA PHE A 161 -2.55 -5.53 -3.48
C PHE A 161 -2.19 -4.12 -3.98
N ASP A 162 -2.16 -3.91 -5.30
CA ASP A 162 -1.92 -2.60 -5.91
C ASP A 162 -3.00 -1.59 -5.48
N PHE A 163 -4.28 -2.02 -5.43
CA PHE A 163 -5.40 -1.20 -4.95
C PHE A 163 -5.25 -0.79 -3.49
N MET A 164 -4.93 -1.72 -2.58
CA MET A 164 -4.68 -1.42 -1.18
C MET A 164 -3.48 -0.46 -1.00
N ASN A 165 -2.41 -0.63 -1.77
CA ASN A 165 -1.27 0.28 -1.77
C ASN A 165 -1.66 1.70 -2.22
N ARG A 166 -2.49 1.81 -3.26
CA ARG A 166 -3.01 3.10 -3.72
C ARG A 166 -3.87 3.77 -2.65
N LEU A 167 -4.79 3.03 -2.03
CA LEU A 167 -5.63 3.56 -0.95
C LEU A 167 -4.80 3.96 0.29
N SER A 168 -3.79 3.17 0.65
CA SER A 168 -2.84 3.50 1.71
C SER A 168 -2.17 4.86 1.45
N ALA A 169 -1.69 5.10 0.23
CA ALA A 169 -1.05 6.35 -0.16
C ALA A 169 -2.03 7.54 -0.20
N LEU A 170 -3.25 7.33 -0.69
CA LEU A 170 -4.26 8.38 -0.85
C LEU A 170 -4.78 8.89 0.51
N TYR A 171 -5.02 7.98 1.44
CA TYR A 171 -5.62 8.27 2.75
C TYR A 171 -4.61 8.30 3.89
N GLY A 172 -3.31 8.09 3.61
CA GLY A 172 -2.24 8.12 4.61
C GLY A 172 -2.31 6.96 5.60
N GLU A 173 -2.94 5.85 5.21
CA GLU A 173 -3.09 4.67 6.07
C GLU A 173 -1.87 3.76 5.98
N TRP A 174 -1.62 2.99 7.05
CA TRP A 174 -0.54 2.01 7.04
C TRP A 174 -1.00 0.72 6.38
N PHE A 175 -0.10 0.10 5.62
CA PHE A 175 -0.36 -1.20 5.02
C PHE A 175 0.90 -2.06 5.13
N TYR A 176 0.83 -3.12 5.95
CA TYR A 176 1.94 -4.04 6.15
C TYR A 176 1.48 -5.38 6.73
N TYR A 177 2.35 -6.37 6.68
CA TYR A 177 2.19 -7.69 7.29
C TYR A 177 3.14 -7.80 8.49
N ASP A 178 2.65 -8.20 9.67
CA ASP A 178 3.49 -8.28 10.88
C ASP A 178 4.23 -9.62 11.03
N GLY A 179 3.93 -10.59 10.19
CA GLY A 179 4.41 -11.97 10.23
C GLY A 179 3.26 -12.97 10.34
N THR A 180 2.10 -12.56 10.84
CA THR A 180 0.90 -13.37 11.03
C THR A 180 -0.38 -12.71 10.56
N LYS A 181 -0.44 -11.37 10.56
CA LYS A 181 -1.61 -10.57 10.21
C LYS A 181 -1.25 -9.45 9.26
N VAL A 182 -2.15 -9.17 8.33
CA VAL A 182 -2.11 -7.98 7.48
C VAL A 182 -2.84 -6.85 8.18
N TYR A 183 -2.21 -5.69 8.30
CA TYR A 183 -2.81 -4.48 8.82
C TYR A 183 -3.08 -3.48 7.71
N PHE A 184 -4.30 -2.93 7.71
CA PHE A 184 -4.65 -1.73 6.96
C PHE A 184 -5.17 -0.69 7.96
N GLY A 185 -4.38 0.37 8.17
CA GLY A 185 -4.51 1.30 9.28
C GLY A 185 -3.49 1.05 10.39
N LYS A 186 -3.28 2.05 11.24
CA LYS A 186 -2.38 1.93 12.38
C LYS A 186 -2.98 1.00 13.44
N PRO A 187 -2.24 0.01 13.98
CA PRO A 187 -2.74 -0.82 15.07
C PRO A 187 -2.97 0.01 16.35
N ASP A 188 -3.94 -0.41 17.17
CA ASP A 188 -4.32 0.28 18.39
C ASP A 188 -3.24 0.24 19.50
N ARG A 189 -2.31 -0.70 19.43
CA ARG A 189 -1.25 -0.90 20.42
C ARG A 189 0.11 -0.71 19.79
N ASP A 190 0.92 0.12 20.46
CA ASP A 190 2.34 0.30 20.14
C ASP A 190 3.18 -0.48 21.16
N ASN A 191 3.80 -1.57 20.74
CA ASN A 191 4.83 -2.22 21.54
C ASN A 191 6.14 -1.43 21.41
N THR A 192 6.83 -1.24 22.53
CA THR A 192 8.12 -0.57 22.55
C THR A 192 9.16 -1.49 23.19
N GLU A 193 10.17 -1.87 22.40
CA GLU A 193 11.28 -2.69 22.84
C GLU A 193 12.50 -1.84 23.18
N LYS A 194 13.10 -2.10 24.34
CA LYS A 194 14.35 -1.47 24.73
C LYS A 194 15.53 -2.19 24.08
N ILE A 195 16.28 -1.46 23.27
CA ILE A 195 17.38 -1.98 22.48
C ILE A 195 18.66 -1.24 22.88
N VAL A 196 19.67 -1.99 23.31
CA VAL A 196 20.93 -1.44 23.79
C VAL A 196 22.04 -1.73 22.78
N TYR A 197 22.75 -0.67 22.34
CA TYR A 197 23.93 -0.80 21.49
C TYR A 197 24.99 -1.70 22.15
N ASP A 198 25.73 -2.47 21.34
CA ASP A 198 26.73 -3.45 21.76
C ASP A 198 26.17 -4.72 22.43
N MET A 199 24.96 -4.67 23.00
CA MET A 199 24.27 -5.87 23.52
C MET A 199 23.35 -6.46 22.45
N ASP A 200 22.40 -5.66 21.94
CA ASP A 200 21.39 -6.07 20.97
C ASP A 200 21.73 -5.66 19.54
N LEU A 201 22.59 -4.64 19.36
CA LEU A 201 23.03 -4.11 18.07
C LEU A 201 24.53 -4.25 17.89
N GLU A 202 24.94 -4.59 16.67
CA GLU A 202 26.33 -4.51 16.21
C GLU A 202 26.63 -3.14 15.61
N GLU A 203 25.67 -2.57 14.92
CA GLU A 203 25.79 -1.30 14.24
C GLU A 203 24.51 -0.49 14.38
N VAL A 204 24.66 0.83 14.54
CA VAL A 204 23.56 1.78 14.48
C VAL A 204 24.01 3.05 13.77
N ARG A 205 23.17 3.53 12.85
CA ARG A 205 23.38 4.76 12.08
C ARG A 205 22.15 5.62 12.15
N LEU A 206 22.32 6.89 12.45
CA LEU A 206 21.26 7.89 12.30
C LEU A 206 21.51 8.66 11.01
N VAL A 207 20.53 8.68 10.10
CA VAL A 207 20.65 9.25 8.76
C VAL A 207 19.65 10.38 8.61
N ALA A 208 20.16 11.59 8.41
CA ALA A 208 19.34 12.76 8.09
C ALA A 208 19.43 13.07 6.59
N ASN A 209 18.32 13.41 5.97
CA ASN A 209 18.22 13.62 4.54
C ASN A 209 17.62 14.99 4.19
N LEU A 210 17.97 15.49 3.01
CA LEU A 210 17.25 16.59 2.37
C LEU A 210 16.01 16.03 1.66
N VAL A 211 14.84 16.59 1.97
CA VAL A 211 13.56 16.12 1.44
C VAL A 211 12.75 17.30 0.91
N PRO A 212 12.29 17.29 -0.36
CA PRO A 212 11.39 18.31 -0.87
C PRO A 212 10.04 18.24 -0.15
N GLY A 213 9.49 19.39 0.28
CA GLY A 213 8.28 19.41 1.07
C GLY A 213 7.29 20.51 0.70
N LYS A 214 7.58 21.31 -0.36
CA LYS A 214 6.71 22.40 -0.83
C LYS A 214 5.95 22.00 -2.08
N SER A 215 4.65 21.77 -1.93
CA SER A 215 3.77 21.49 -3.07
C SER A 215 2.39 22.10 -2.86
N ALA A 216 1.68 22.25 -3.94
CA ALA A 216 0.30 22.66 -3.97
C ALA A 216 -0.54 21.70 -4.82
N ARG A 217 -1.79 21.55 -4.48
CA ARG A 217 -2.78 20.88 -5.32
C ARG A 217 -3.98 21.77 -5.56
N TYR A 218 -4.63 21.58 -6.70
CA TYR A 218 -5.90 22.20 -7.02
C TYR A 218 -6.93 21.14 -7.40
N ASP A 219 -8.19 21.45 -7.15
CA ASP A 219 -9.32 20.69 -7.65
C ASP A 219 -10.49 21.63 -7.95
N TYR A 220 -11.33 21.24 -8.92
CA TYR A 220 -12.54 21.96 -9.26
C TYR A 220 -13.76 21.18 -8.80
N VAL A 221 -14.46 21.73 -7.81
CA VAL A 221 -15.71 21.18 -7.30
C VAL A 221 -16.88 21.76 -8.10
N ALA A 222 -17.37 20.98 -9.05
CA ALA A 222 -18.41 21.44 -9.98
C ALA A 222 -19.73 21.79 -9.28
N GLN A 223 -20.06 21.14 -8.18
CA GLN A 223 -21.25 21.41 -7.38
C GLN A 223 -21.24 22.80 -6.76
N GLU A 224 -20.07 23.31 -6.43
CA GLU A 224 -19.88 24.66 -5.87
C GLU A 224 -19.51 25.69 -6.95
N ASN A 225 -19.22 25.25 -8.19
CA ASN A 225 -18.62 26.06 -9.25
C ASN A 225 -17.36 26.77 -8.76
N LYS A 226 -16.51 26.07 -8.04
CA LYS A 226 -15.35 26.66 -7.38
C LYS A 226 -14.09 25.80 -7.55
N GLN A 227 -12.99 26.48 -7.88
CA GLN A 227 -11.67 25.87 -7.80
C GLN A 227 -11.11 26.06 -6.39
N HIS A 228 -10.76 24.98 -5.75
CA HIS A 228 -10.01 24.98 -4.50
C HIS A 228 -8.52 24.80 -4.78
N ASN A 229 -7.69 25.44 -3.97
CA ASN A 229 -6.24 25.29 -3.99
C ASN A 229 -5.77 25.07 -2.55
N ALA A 230 -4.83 24.17 -2.35
CA ALA A 230 -4.21 23.91 -1.06
C ALA A 230 -2.71 23.74 -1.20
N ASP A 231 -1.98 24.31 -0.26
CA ASP A 231 -0.54 24.15 -0.10
C ASP A 231 -0.24 23.11 0.98
N THR A 232 0.91 22.47 0.89
CA THR A 232 1.40 21.66 2.02
C THR A 232 1.56 22.52 3.27
N PRO A 233 1.21 22.00 4.48
CA PRO A 233 1.49 22.67 5.74
C PRO A 233 2.97 23.07 5.88
N ALA A 234 3.22 24.08 6.70
CA ALA A 234 4.58 24.58 6.93
C ALA A 234 5.55 23.49 7.43
N LYS A 235 5.03 22.53 8.22
CA LYS A 235 5.84 21.44 8.78
C LYS A 235 5.03 20.14 8.88
N PRO A 236 5.68 18.96 8.84
CA PRO A 236 5.05 17.69 9.17
C PRO A 236 4.60 17.63 10.63
N ASP A 237 3.58 16.82 10.91
CA ASP A 237 3.14 16.54 12.27
C ASP A 237 4.09 15.55 12.96
N GLY A 238 4.16 15.60 14.30
CA GLY A 238 4.87 14.62 15.11
C GLY A 238 6.40 14.63 15.00
N MET A 239 7.00 15.67 14.44
CA MET A 239 8.44 15.78 14.31
C MET A 239 9.14 15.91 15.69
N ASN A 240 10.25 15.19 15.85
CA ASN A 240 11.20 15.42 16.93
C ASN A 240 12.20 16.56 16.59
N ASP A 241 13.08 16.91 17.54
CA ASP A 241 14.04 18.02 17.39
C ASP A 241 15.01 17.80 16.20
N LEU A 242 15.50 16.57 16.01
CA LEU A 242 16.42 16.25 14.91
C LEU A 242 15.74 16.33 13.55
N GLN A 243 14.49 15.86 13.44
CA GLN A 243 13.69 16.06 12.23
C GLN A 243 13.44 17.54 11.96
N SER A 244 13.22 18.34 12.98
CA SER A 244 12.99 19.79 12.84
C SER A 244 14.22 20.51 12.26
N ILE A 245 15.43 20.08 12.63
CA ILE A 245 16.67 20.59 12.04
C ILE A 245 16.78 20.18 10.57
N ALA A 246 16.59 18.89 10.25
CA ALA A 246 16.64 18.37 8.88
C ALA A 246 15.56 19.03 7.98
N HIS A 247 14.36 19.27 8.53
CA HIS A 247 13.30 20.01 7.86
C HIS A 247 13.72 21.44 7.54
N SER A 248 14.29 22.16 8.51
CA SER A 248 14.76 23.55 8.32
C SER A 248 15.85 23.64 7.24
N CYS A 249 16.75 22.66 7.17
CA CYS A 249 17.74 22.56 6.09
C CYS A 249 17.09 22.29 4.74
N SER A 250 16.09 21.42 4.69
CA SER A 250 15.35 21.09 3.48
C SER A 250 14.57 22.29 2.93
N GLU A 251 13.93 23.06 3.80
CA GLU A 251 13.18 24.28 3.42
C GLU A 251 14.09 25.39 2.84
N LYS A 252 15.35 25.45 3.27
CA LYS A 252 16.35 26.37 2.71
C LYS A 252 16.85 25.91 1.35
N ALA A 253 16.98 24.60 1.14
CA ALA A 253 17.50 24.02 -0.10
C ALA A 253 16.43 23.97 -1.19
N TYR A 254 15.21 23.53 -0.85
CA TYR A 254 14.09 23.42 -1.79
C TYR A 254 13.16 24.62 -1.66
N THR A 255 13.45 25.67 -2.43
CA THR A 255 12.68 26.94 -2.40
C THR A 255 11.48 26.93 -3.33
N ALA A 256 11.54 26.15 -4.43
CA ALA A 256 10.48 26.08 -5.42
C ALA A 256 9.29 25.25 -4.93
N LYS A 257 8.07 25.71 -5.27
CA LYS A 257 6.82 25.00 -5.02
C LYS A 257 6.33 24.32 -6.32
N THR A 258 5.97 23.05 -6.24
CA THR A 258 5.34 22.31 -7.35
C THR A 258 3.82 22.38 -7.25
N THR A 259 3.12 22.29 -8.38
CA THR A 259 1.65 22.29 -8.41
C THR A 259 1.12 21.13 -9.27
N SER A 260 0.12 20.42 -8.76
CA SER A 260 -0.55 19.31 -9.47
C SER A 260 -2.06 19.32 -9.21
N ALA A 261 -2.82 18.57 -9.99
CA ALA A 261 -4.21 18.27 -9.68
C ALA A 261 -4.32 17.40 -8.43
N ALA A 262 -5.42 17.52 -7.70
CA ALA A 262 -5.73 16.63 -6.58
C ALA A 262 -6.02 15.21 -7.09
N ASP A 263 -5.69 14.26 -6.24
CA ASP A 263 -5.97 12.84 -6.45
C ASP A 263 -5.99 12.19 -5.05
N PRO A 264 -7.13 11.68 -4.56
CA PRO A 264 -8.43 11.56 -5.21
C PRO A 264 -9.18 12.89 -5.39
N HIS A 265 -10.35 12.84 -6.04
CA HIS A 265 -11.26 13.98 -6.11
C HIS A 265 -11.75 14.38 -4.72
N VAL A 266 -11.80 15.69 -4.48
CA VAL A 266 -12.26 16.22 -3.19
C VAL A 266 -13.67 16.80 -3.30
N THR A 267 -14.40 16.77 -2.20
CA THR A 267 -15.74 17.33 -2.10
C THR A 267 -15.71 18.80 -1.66
N ASP A 268 -14.66 19.20 -0.94
CA ASP A 268 -14.51 20.56 -0.43
C ASP A 268 -13.03 20.92 -0.17
N LYS A 269 -12.82 22.15 0.33
CA LYS A 269 -11.49 22.66 0.65
C LYS A 269 -10.82 21.93 1.83
N ALA A 270 -11.59 21.49 2.83
CA ALA A 270 -11.04 20.86 4.02
C ALA A 270 -10.44 19.50 3.69
N GLU A 271 -11.09 18.76 2.80
CA GLU A 271 -10.58 17.47 2.30
C GLU A 271 -9.29 17.66 1.49
N LEU A 272 -9.21 18.73 0.66
CA LEU A 272 -7.99 19.06 -0.06
C LEU A 272 -6.85 19.44 0.88
N ASP A 273 -7.12 20.19 1.94
CA ASP A 273 -6.13 20.53 2.97
C ASP A 273 -5.63 19.29 3.70
N GLU A 274 -6.52 18.32 3.99
CA GLU A 274 -6.14 17.06 4.61
C GLU A 274 -5.24 16.21 3.68
N GLN A 275 -5.56 16.14 2.38
CA GLN A 275 -4.68 15.50 1.41
C GLN A 275 -3.28 16.13 1.39
N MET A 276 -3.19 17.46 1.47
CA MET A 276 -1.90 18.14 1.51
C MET A 276 -1.16 17.89 2.83
N ARG A 277 -1.88 17.69 3.94
CA ARG A 277 -1.31 17.27 5.22
C ARG A 277 -0.73 15.86 5.14
N ILE A 278 -1.43 14.92 4.52
CA ILE A 278 -0.95 13.55 4.26
C ILE A 278 0.35 13.58 3.44
N VAL A 279 0.37 14.34 2.36
CA VAL A 279 1.57 14.50 1.50
C VAL A 279 2.75 15.05 2.28
N LYS A 280 2.53 16.08 3.11
CA LYS A 280 3.60 16.68 3.94
C LYS A 280 4.12 15.68 4.99
N ASN A 281 3.24 14.98 5.66
CA ASN A 281 3.59 14.00 6.69
C ASN A 281 4.37 12.82 6.10
N ALA A 282 3.94 12.29 4.94
CA ALA A 282 4.64 11.23 4.24
C ALA A 282 6.06 11.65 3.79
N SER A 283 6.22 12.88 3.28
CA SER A 283 7.55 13.41 2.96
C SER A 283 8.42 13.56 4.22
N GLY A 284 7.82 14.01 5.32
CA GLY A 284 8.49 14.20 6.61
C GLY A 284 9.10 12.95 7.22
N ALA A 285 8.51 11.77 6.93
CA ALA A 285 9.03 10.49 7.38
C ALA A 285 10.45 10.19 6.86
N ASN A 286 10.82 10.75 5.71
CA ASN A 286 12.13 10.55 5.11
C ASN A 286 13.21 11.51 5.62
N LEU A 287 12.88 12.51 6.44
CA LEU A 287 13.83 13.49 6.97
C LEU A 287 14.88 12.87 7.87
N LEU A 288 14.49 11.85 8.64
CA LEU A 288 15.35 11.18 9.61
C LEU A 288 15.04 9.69 9.63
N ASN A 289 16.09 8.86 9.52
CA ASN A 289 15.94 7.41 9.60
C ASN A 289 17.00 6.84 10.54
N ILE A 290 16.66 5.78 11.26
CA ILE A 290 17.62 4.91 11.91
C ILE A 290 17.86 3.68 11.04
N LYS A 291 19.10 3.25 10.91
CA LYS A 291 19.51 1.99 10.29
C LYS A 291 20.44 1.26 11.23
N GLY A 292 20.40 -0.05 11.23
CA GLY A 292 21.30 -0.81 12.09
C GLY A 292 21.38 -2.28 11.73
N ILE A 293 22.33 -2.95 12.39
CA ILE A 293 22.50 -4.41 12.38
C ILE A 293 22.23 -4.90 13.79
N GLY A 294 21.23 -5.77 13.93
CA GLY A 294 20.80 -6.33 15.22
C GLY A 294 21.19 -7.81 15.35
N LYS A 295 21.35 -8.23 16.59
CA LYS A 295 21.63 -9.63 17.00
C LYS A 295 20.40 -10.31 17.61
N THR A 296 19.28 -9.61 17.75
CA THR A 296 18.08 -10.06 18.48
C THR A 296 16.86 -10.06 17.60
N CYS A 297 15.97 -11.06 17.75
CA CYS A 297 14.68 -11.11 17.07
C CYS A 297 13.58 -10.24 17.72
N ARG A 298 13.92 -9.46 18.75
CA ARG A 298 13.01 -8.49 19.40
C ARG A 298 12.76 -7.26 18.54
N ILE A 299 13.61 -6.99 17.54
CA ILE A 299 13.39 -5.94 16.54
C ILE A 299 12.43 -6.50 15.50
N ARG A 300 11.22 -5.93 15.40
CA ARG A 300 10.13 -6.45 14.56
C ARG A 300 9.52 -5.33 13.72
N ILE A 301 9.04 -5.70 12.54
CA ILE A 301 8.34 -4.75 11.67
C ILE A 301 7.07 -4.21 12.34
N GLY A 302 6.82 -2.90 12.18
CA GLY A 302 5.67 -2.21 12.74
C GLY A 302 5.81 -1.82 14.22
N GLU A 303 6.75 -2.41 14.98
CA GLU A 303 6.98 -2.10 16.38
C GLU A 303 7.96 -0.93 16.58
N ILE A 304 7.97 -0.38 17.78
CA ILE A 304 8.87 0.71 18.18
C ILE A 304 10.07 0.12 18.91
N ILE A 305 11.26 0.59 18.58
CA ILE A 305 12.48 0.36 19.36
C ILE A 305 12.91 1.66 20.06
N ASP A 306 13.30 1.57 21.33
CA ASP A 306 13.90 2.65 22.11
C ASP A 306 15.40 2.37 22.24
N VAL A 307 16.21 3.12 21.47
CA VAL A 307 17.62 2.83 21.30
C VAL A 307 18.48 3.65 22.25
N SER A 308 19.25 2.95 23.08
CA SER A 308 20.16 3.53 24.05
C SER A 308 21.57 2.95 23.92
N PHE A 309 22.51 3.63 24.56
CA PHE A 309 23.91 3.20 24.70
C PHE A 309 24.16 2.67 26.11
N PRO A 310 25.11 1.75 26.29
CA PRO A 310 25.55 1.34 27.62
C PRO A 310 26.06 2.53 28.46
N ASP A 311 25.81 2.55 29.77
CA ASP A 311 26.15 3.61 30.68
C ASP A 311 27.65 3.97 30.61
N ARG A 312 28.52 2.99 30.32
CA ARG A 312 29.98 3.20 30.16
C ARG A 312 30.34 4.18 29.05
N MET A 313 29.48 4.33 28.03
CA MET A 313 29.70 5.22 26.87
C MET A 313 29.34 6.68 27.17
N LYS A 314 28.50 6.92 28.17
CA LYS A 314 28.01 8.28 28.54
C LYS A 314 27.43 9.06 27.37
N LEU A 315 26.83 8.35 26.38
CA LEU A 315 26.13 8.94 25.23
C LEU A 315 24.64 9.08 25.53
N PRO A 316 24.01 10.15 25.04
CA PRO A 316 22.55 10.27 25.13
C PRO A 316 21.86 9.17 24.31
N PRO A 317 20.66 8.74 24.71
CA PRO A 317 19.88 7.78 23.92
C PRO A 317 19.53 8.38 22.55
N LEU A 318 19.43 7.52 21.53
CA LEU A 318 19.00 7.95 20.20
C LEU A 318 17.49 8.20 20.13
N GLY A 319 16.72 7.62 21.07
CA GLY A 319 15.28 7.76 21.15
C GLY A 319 14.50 6.64 20.47
N LYS A 320 13.24 6.92 20.17
CA LYS A 320 12.27 5.93 19.72
C LYS A 320 12.09 5.96 18.20
N PHE A 321 12.11 4.79 17.61
CA PHE A 321 11.95 4.61 16.16
C PHE A 321 11.02 3.43 15.86
N ARG A 322 10.13 3.63 14.91
CA ARG A 322 9.27 2.58 14.37
C ARG A 322 9.98 1.86 13.22
N ILE A 323 10.04 0.55 13.27
CA ILE A 323 10.64 -0.28 12.24
C ILE A 323 9.70 -0.37 11.04
N VAL A 324 10.16 0.10 9.88
CA VAL A 324 9.40 0.10 8.61
C VAL A 324 9.98 -0.87 7.58
N GLY A 325 11.15 -1.41 7.84
CA GLY A 325 11.78 -2.46 7.04
C GLY A 325 12.77 -3.23 7.86
N ILE A 326 12.85 -4.53 7.65
CA ILE A 326 13.81 -5.43 8.33
C ILE A 326 14.12 -6.63 7.44
N GLU A 327 15.37 -7.05 7.45
CA GLU A 327 15.85 -8.26 6.81
C GLU A 327 16.50 -9.15 7.86
N HIS A 328 16.00 -10.37 8.03
CA HIS A 328 16.55 -11.38 8.94
C HIS A 328 17.41 -12.35 8.12
N GLU A 329 18.59 -12.63 8.62
CA GLU A 329 19.52 -13.57 8.02
C GLU A 329 19.95 -14.64 9.04
N VAL A 330 19.91 -15.91 8.63
CA VAL A 330 20.58 -16.99 9.34
C VAL A 330 21.60 -17.59 8.41
N ARG A 331 22.88 -17.52 8.77
CA ARG A 331 23.99 -18.03 7.97
C ARG A 331 24.21 -19.52 8.18
N ARG A 332 25.06 -20.10 7.32
CA ARG A 332 25.41 -21.52 7.34
C ARG A 332 25.98 -22.02 8.68
N ASP A 333 26.64 -21.18 9.44
CA ASP A 333 27.14 -21.45 10.79
C ASP A 333 26.07 -21.34 11.88
N GLY A 334 24.81 -21.08 11.48
CA GLY A 334 23.68 -20.86 12.38
C GLY A 334 23.64 -19.48 13.03
N HIS A 335 24.54 -18.57 12.65
CA HIS A 335 24.56 -17.22 13.19
C HIS A 335 23.38 -16.41 12.66
N TYR A 336 22.60 -15.84 13.58
CA TYR A 336 21.49 -14.95 13.26
C TYR A 336 21.93 -13.49 13.32
N SER A 337 21.51 -12.70 12.34
CA SER A 337 21.57 -11.24 12.36
C SER A 337 20.35 -10.68 11.65
N ASN A 338 20.06 -9.39 11.88
CA ASN A 338 19.11 -8.64 11.08
C ASN A 338 19.66 -7.27 10.70
N SER A 339 19.21 -6.74 9.57
CA SER A 339 19.40 -5.34 9.22
C SER A 339 18.03 -4.65 9.18
N PHE A 340 17.95 -3.43 9.74
CA PHE A 340 16.66 -2.75 9.84
C PHE A 340 16.73 -1.27 9.45
N VAL A 341 15.58 -0.74 9.10
CA VAL A 341 15.33 0.68 8.87
C VAL A 341 14.12 1.10 9.70
N GLY A 342 14.25 2.20 10.42
CA GLY A 342 13.17 2.78 11.20
C GLY A 342 13.02 4.28 10.96
N VAL A 343 11.81 4.79 11.18
CA VAL A 343 11.46 6.21 11.20
C VAL A 343 11.15 6.64 12.64
N PRO A 344 11.26 7.92 13.01
CA PRO A 344 10.88 8.37 14.34
C PRO A 344 9.45 7.96 14.71
N ASP A 345 9.21 7.58 15.96
CA ASP A 345 7.93 7.05 16.46
C ASP A 345 6.75 8.00 16.31
N GLY A 346 7.01 9.32 16.33
CA GLY A 346 6.02 10.36 16.05
C GLY A 346 5.57 10.47 14.58
N THR A 347 6.15 9.68 13.66
CA THR A 347 5.76 9.68 12.25
C THR A 347 4.31 9.22 12.08
N VAL A 348 3.49 10.08 11.47
CA VAL A 348 2.04 9.82 11.31
C VAL A 348 1.76 8.98 10.07
N HIS A 349 2.38 9.31 8.94
CA HIS A 349 2.19 8.61 7.67
C HIS A 349 3.50 8.02 7.17
N ILE A 350 3.44 6.78 6.69
CA ILE A 350 4.58 6.09 6.09
C ILE A 350 4.51 6.30 4.57
N PRO A 351 5.59 6.72 3.91
CA PRO A 351 5.60 6.85 2.45
C PRO A 351 5.35 5.50 1.79
N VAL A 352 4.43 5.47 0.84
CA VAL A 352 4.17 4.27 0.04
C VAL A 352 5.11 4.30 -1.17
N PRO A 353 6.00 3.34 -1.33
CA PRO A 353 6.85 3.25 -2.51
C PRO A 353 6.01 2.78 -3.72
N ASP A 354 6.40 3.21 -4.90
CA ASP A 354 5.97 2.64 -6.19
C ASP A 354 4.43 2.51 -6.37
N VAL A 355 3.68 3.56 -5.96
CA VAL A 355 2.23 3.58 -6.15
C VAL A 355 1.89 3.59 -7.62
N LYS A 356 1.30 2.51 -8.11
CA LYS A 356 0.75 2.42 -9.46
C LYS A 356 -0.61 3.12 -9.47
N ARG A 357 -0.79 4.06 -10.39
CA ARG A 357 -2.08 4.73 -10.61
C ARG A 357 -2.74 4.13 -11.83
N PRO A 358 -3.98 3.64 -11.72
CA PRO A 358 -4.71 3.16 -12.88
C PRO A 358 -5.00 4.31 -13.83
N LEU A 359 -4.91 4.03 -15.13
CA LEU A 359 -5.29 4.95 -16.20
C LEU A 359 -6.52 4.39 -16.89
N ALA A 360 -7.65 5.06 -16.73
CA ALA A 360 -8.90 4.69 -17.37
C ALA A 360 -9.00 5.33 -18.77
N LEU A 361 -9.39 4.50 -19.74
CA LEU A 361 -9.67 4.91 -21.11
C LEU A 361 -11.18 5.06 -21.31
N PRO A 362 -11.63 5.86 -22.32
CA PRO A 362 -13.05 5.96 -22.61
C PRO A 362 -13.69 4.61 -22.86
N GLU A 363 -14.86 4.37 -22.26
CA GLU A 363 -15.60 3.13 -22.36
C GLU A 363 -17.12 3.35 -22.39
N LEU A 364 -17.86 2.32 -22.82
CA LEU A 364 -19.31 2.36 -22.88
C LEU A 364 -19.94 2.08 -21.52
N ALA A 365 -21.06 2.75 -21.25
CA ALA A 365 -21.89 2.51 -20.09
C ALA A 365 -23.36 2.72 -20.42
N THR A 366 -24.25 2.19 -19.59
CA THR A 366 -25.70 2.36 -19.71
C THR A 366 -26.22 3.29 -18.64
N VAL A 367 -27.03 4.27 -19.02
CA VAL A 367 -27.71 5.19 -18.09
C VAL A 367 -28.69 4.43 -17.21
N LYS A 368 -28.58 4.57 -15.91
CA LYS A 368 -29.45 3.94 -14.90
C LYS A 368 -30.39 4.92 -14.21
N GLU A 369 -29.91 6.15 -13.98
CA GLU A 369 -30.71 7.23 -13.39
C GLU A 369 -30.37 8.56 -14.08
N ASN A 370 -31.38 9.39 -14.38
CA ASN A 370 -31.22 10.72 -14.97
C ASN A 370 -32.03 11.83 -14.24
N ASN A 371 -32.71 11.48 -13.16
CA ASN A 371 -33.45 12.44 -12.33
C ASN A 371 -32.55 12.96 -11.20
N ASP A 372 -31.61 13.82 -11.56
CA ASP A 372 -30.67 14.46 -10.63
C ASP A 372 -31.39 15.38 -9.65
N ASP A 373 -31.36 15.05 -8.36
CA ASP A 373 -31.98 15.82 -7.25
C ASP A 373 -31.50 17.26 -7.13
N LYS A 374 -30.28 17.55 -7.61
CA LYS A 374 -29.71 18.92 -7.63
C LYS A 374 -30.01 19.67 -8.91
N GLY A 375 -30.69 19.07 -9.88
CA GLY A 375 -31.07 19.71 -11.14
C GLY A 375 -29.90 20.15 -12.01
N GLN A 376 -28.75 19.47 -11.92
CA GLN A 376 -27.52 19.80 -12.67
C GLN A 376 -27.39 19.00 -13.97
N GLY A 377 -28.39 18.20 -14.33
CA GLY A 377 -28.39 17.37 -15.55
C GLY A 377 -27.37 16.24 -15.52
N ARG A 378 -27.03 15.76 -14.33
CA ARG A 378 -26.14 14.61 -14.11
C ARG A 378 -26.91 13.30 -14.30
N VAL A 379 -26.16 12.24 -14.56
CA VAL A 379 -26.70 10.89 -14.69
C VAL A 379 -25.90 9.93 -13.81
N LYS A 380 -26.51 8.78 -13.44
CA LYS A 380 -25.79 7.62 -12.97
C LYS A 380 -25.74 6.60 -14.07
N VAL A 381 -24.57 6.02 -14.29
CA VAL A 381 -24.38 5.00 -15.32
C VAL A 381 -23.85 3.71 -14.71
N ALA A 382 -24.10 2.60 -15.38
CA ALA A 382 -23.47 1.33 -15.06
C ALA A 382 -22.57 0.92 -16.22
N PHE A 383 -21.31 0.65 -15.91
CA PHE A 383 -20.36 0.01 -16.83
C PHE A 383 -20.67 -1.49 -16.93
N ASP A 384 -20.34 -2.12 -18.04
CA ASP A 384 -20.62 -3.56 -18.27
C ASP A 384 -19.93 -4.48 -17.25
N TRP A 385 -18.82 -4.04 -16.68
CA TRP A 385 -18.11 -4.77 -15.63
C TRP A 385 -18.70 -4.59 -14.22
N GLN A 386 -19.57 -3.61 -14.00
CA GLN A 386 -20.24 -3.41 -12.71
C GLN A 386 -21.35 -4.44 -12.53
N LYS A 387 -21.24 -5.26 -11.49
CA LYS A 387 -22.19 -6.34 -11.17
C LYS A 387 -23.13 -5.91 -10.04
N ASN A 388 -24.17 -6.72 -9.81
CA ASN A 388 -25.07 -6.58 -8.66
C ASN A 388 -25.77 -5.22 -8.55
N GLY A 389 -26.07 -4.58 -9.68
CA GLY A 389 -26.75 -3.28 -9.69
C GLY A 389 -25.89 -2.10 -9.28
N LYS A 390 -24.57 -2.27 -9.18
CA LYS A 390 -23.63 -1.16 -8.92
C LYS A 390 -23.70 -0.13 -10.07
N THR A 391 -23.53 1.15 -9.71
CA THR A 391 -23.50 2.28 -10.65
C THR A 391 -22.41 3.26 -10.24
N THR A 392 -22.16 4.26 -11.07
CA THR A 392 -21.40 5.44 -10.64
C THR A 392 -22.22 6.28 -9.68
N ASN A 393 -21.58 7.24 -8.99
CA ASN A 393 -22.29 8.37 -8.41
C ASN A 393 -22.88 9.28 -9.53
N TRP A 394 -23.50 10.41 -9.16
CA TRP A 394 -23.97 11.41 -10.11
C TRP A 394 -22.80 12.03 -10.89
N ILE A 395 -22.67 11.71 -12.18
CA ILE A 395 -21.61 12.20 -13.06
C ILE A 395 -22.15 13.22 -14.07
N ARG A 396 -21.29 14.14 -14.46
CA ARG A 396 -21.64 15.23 -15.39
C ARG A 396 -21.80 14.70 -16.81
N VAL A 397 -22.66 15.36 -17.58
CA VAL A 397 -22.83 15.11 -19.02
C VAL A 397 -22.22 16.30 -19.77
N GLN A 398 -21.31 16.00 -20.69
CA GLN A 398 -20.74 17.00 -21.58
C GLN A 398 -21.80 17.49 -22.58
N THR A 399 -21.83 18.78 -22.86
CA THR A 399 -22.68 19.39 -23.88
C THR A 399 -21.84 20.26 -24.80
N PRO A 400 -22.24 20.42 -26.08
CA PRO A 400 -21.49 21.26 -27.02
C PRO A 400 -21.39 22.74 -26.61
N ASN A 401 -22.36 23.25 -25.85
CA ASN A 401 -22.33 24.61 -25.36
C ASN A 401 -23.05 24.73 -24.01
N ALA A 402 -22.33 25.20 -23.01
CA ALA A 402 -22.87 25.51 -21.67
C ALA A 402 -22.21 26.77 -21.11
N GLY A 403 -22.95 27.58 -20.40
CA GLY A 403 -22.38 28.73 -19.74
C GLY A 403 -23.41 29.81 -19.32
N VAL A 404 -22.90 31.00 -19.11
CA VAL A 404 -23.66 32.21 -18.78
C VAL A 404 -23.18 33.38 -19.65
N SER A 405 -24.02 34.42 -19.78
CA SER A 405 -23.63 35.68 -20.39
C SER A 405 -24.34 36.81 -19.67
N GLY A 406 -23.94 38.05 -19.94
CA GLY A 406 -24.60 39.22 -19.35
C GLY A 406 -26.11 39.30 -19.66
N ALA A 407 -26.52 38.83 -20.85
CA ALA A 407 -27.92 38.78 -21.27
C ALA A 407 -28.67 37.52 -20.77
N VAL A 408 -27.93 36.42 -20.50
CA VAL A 408 -28.50 35.13 -20.03
C VAL A 408 -27.66 34.65 -18.83
N PRO A 409 -28.04 35.09 -17.61
CA PRO A 409 -27.23 34.86 -16.41
C PRO A 409 -27.24 33.41 -15.89
N LYS A 410 -28.12 32.54 -16.42
CA LYS A 410 -28.23 31.13 -16.06
C LYS A 410 -28.60 30.27 -17.27
N ASN A 411 -28.13 29.04 -17.29
CA ASN A 411 -28.56 27.94 -18.22
C ASN A 411 -28.49 28.34 -19.70
N ARG A 412 -27.47 29.09 -20.11
CA ARG A 412 -27.21 29.34 -21.52
C ARG A 412 -26.50 28.11 -22.11
N GLY A 413 -27.07 27.56 -23.19
CA GLY A 413 -26.48 26.45 -23.93
C GLY A 413 -27.50 25.40 -24.30
N TRP A 414 -27.01 24.21 -24.62
CA TRP A 414 -27.80 23.05 -25.00
C TRP A 414 -27.87 22.07 -23.84
N VAL A 415 -29.06 21.59 -23.54
CA VAL A 415 -29.28 20.64 -22.45
C VAL A 415 -29.83 19.36 -23.10
N PHE A 416 -28.98 18.35 -23.18
CA PHE A 416 -29.34 17.00 -23.59
C PHE A 416 -28.93 16.07 -22.45
N VAL A 417 -29.92 15.58 -21.71
CA VAL A 417 -29.71 14.58 -20.67
C VAL A 417 -30.09 13.21 -21.28
N PRO A 418 -29.17 12.25 -21.33
CA PRO A 418 -29.49 10.93 -21.83
C PRO A 418 -30.62 10.28 -21.02
N GLU A 419 -31.45 9.50 -21.71
CA GLU A 419 -32.56 8.76 -21.10
C GLU A 419 -32.07 7.50 -20.40
N VAL A 420 -32.86 7.01 -19.43
CA VAL A 420 -32.57 5.74 -18.77
C VAL A 420 -32.64 4.59 -19.80
N GLY A 421 -31.57 3.84 -19.89
CA GLY A 421 -31.40 2.77 -20.89
C GLY A 421 -30.49 3.17 -22.06
N ASP A 422 -30.22 4.46 -22.26
CA ASP A 422 -29.32 4.90 -23.33
C ASP A 422 -27.89 4.39 -23.07
N GLN A 423 -27.24 4.03 -24.17
CA GLN A 423 -25.80 3.75 -24.17
C GLN A 423 -25.01 5.05 -24.34
N VAL A 424 -24.06 5.28 -23.45
CA VAL A 424 -23.25 6.50 -23.44
C VAL A 424 -21.77 6.16 -23.44
N MET A 425 -20.98 7.04 -24.05
CA MET A 425 -19.53 7.02 -23.93
C MET A 425 -19.13 7.81 -22.68
N VAL A 426 -18.35 7.18 -21.82
CA VAL A 426 -17.81 7.77 -20.60
C VAL A 426 -16.32 7.98 -20.76
N SER A 427 -15.83 9.16 -20.40
CA SER A 427 -14.42 9.51 -20.31
C SER A 427 -14.06 9.86 -18.87
N TYR A 428 -12.77 10.11 -18.59
CA TYR A 428 -12.27 10.28 -17.24
C TYR A 428 -11.38 11.54 -17.13
N GLU A 429 -11.62 12.38 -16.13
CA GLU A 429 -10.78 13.55 -15.89
C GLU A 429 -9.35 13.08 -15.50
N HIS A 430 -8.36 13.54 -16.25
CA HIS A 430 -6.95 13.12 -16.08
C HIS A 430 -6.71 11.59 -16.19
N GLY A 431 -7.66 10.85 -16.80
CA GLY A 431 -7.59 9.38 -16.86
C GLY A 431 -7.84 8.70 -15.50
N ASN A 432 -8.31 9.43 -14.50
CA ASN A 432 -8.59 8.88 -13.18
C ASN A 432 -9.94 8.14 -13.16
N PRO A 433 -9.97 6.81 -12.90
CA PRO A 433 -11.22 6.04 -12.89
C PRO A 433 -12.25 6.51 -11.86
N ASP A 434 -11.82 7.25 -10.84
CA ASP A 434 -12.70 7.83 -9.82
C ASP A 434 -13.40 9.12 -10.29
N ARG A 435 -13.09 9.61 -11.52
CA ARG A 435 -13.60 10.87 -12.09
C ARG A 435 -14.25 10.69 -13.46
N PRO A 436 -15.26 9.80 -13.57
CA PRO A 436 -15.98 9.59 -14.82
C PRO A 436 -16.88 10.78 -15.19
N TYR A 437 -17.06 11.02 -16.50
CA TYR A 437 -18.06 11.94 -17.04
C TYR A 437 -18.54 11.46 -18.41
N VAL A 438 -19.81 11.71 -18.76
CA VAL A 438 -20.39 11.32 -20.04
C VAL A 438 -19.99 12.31 -21.12
N THR A 439 -19.50 11.80 -22.26
CA THR A 439 -19.14 12.61 -23.42
C THR A 439 -20.26 12.68 -24.48
N GLY A 440 -21.20 11.74 -24.46
CA GLY A 440 -22.36 11.71 -25.36
C GLY A 440 -22.98 10.33 -25.43
N SER A 441 -24.18 10.27 -26.05
CA SER A 441 -24.87 9.01 -26.33
C SER A 441 -24.36 8.41 -27.64
N VAL A 442 -24.41 7.08 -27.77
CA VAL A 442 -24.05 6.35 -28.97
C VAL A 442 -25.22 5.51 -29.45
N PHE A 443 -25.42 5.48 -30.77
CA PHE A 443 -26.41 4.61 -31.38
C PHE A 443 -25.89 3.17 -31.46
N HIS A 444 -26.80 2.22 -31.33
CA HIS A 444 -26.55 0.81 -31.62
C HIS A 444 -27.69 0.25 -32.48
N SER A 445 -27.56 -0.95 -33.03
CA SER A 445 -28.47 -1.53 -34.02
C SER A 445 -29.94 -1.52 -33.62
N CYS A 446 -30.25 -1.69 -32.32
CA CYS A 446 -31.64 -1.66 -31.85
C CYS A 446 -32.25 -0.25 -31.82
N LEU A 447 -31.46 0.80 -31.68
CA LEU A 447 -31.95 2.18 -31.61
C LEU A 447 -32.12 2.82 -33.00
N LEU A 448 -31.33 2.40 -33.98
CA LEU A 448 -31.44 2.86 -35.36
C LEU A 448 -32.73 2.38 -36.07
N TYR A 449 -33.26 1.22 -35.68
CA TYR A 449 -34.48 0.66 -36.25
C TYR A 449 -35.78 1.30 -35.77
N THR A 450 -35.74 2.06 -34.67
CA THR A 450 -36.96 2.65 -34.09
C THR A 450 -37.17 4.11 -34.45
N SER A 451 -36.26 4.72 -35.21
CA SER A 451 -36.41 6.07 -35.74
C SER A 451 -36.62 6.01 -37.25
N PRO A 452 -37.84 5.99 -37.73
CA PRO A 452 -38.11 6.11 -39.17
C PRO A 452 -37.58 7.47 -39.62
N SER A 453 -36.59 7.44 -40.51
CA SER A 453 -36.12 8.67 -41.15
C SER A 453 -37.31 9.28 -41.93
N PRO A 454 -37.57 10.58 -41.77
CA PRO A 454 -38.59 11.26 -42.60
C PRO A 454 -38.30 11.19 -44.12
N ARG A 455 -37.19 10.57 -44.53
CA ARG A 455 -36.78 10.37 -45.92
C ARG A 455 -37.22 9.00 -46.51
N ASP A 456 -37.73 8.11 -45.66
CA ASP A 456 -38.16 6.76 -46.08
C ASP A 456 -39.69 6.64 -46.18
N SER A 457 -40.41 7.78 -46.27
CA SER A 457 -41.83 7.87 -46.56
C SER A 457 -42.09 8.42 -47.96
#